data_509d9ca2ca882c0cc8b58859f0547f15
#
_entry.id   509d9ca2ca882c0cc8b58859f0547f15
#
_cell.length_a   1.000
_cell.length_b   1.000
_cell.length_c   1.000
_cell.angle_alpha   90.00
_cell.angle_beta   90.00
_cell.angle_gamma   90.00
#
_symmetry.space_group_name_H-M   'P 1'
#
loop_
_entity.id
_entity.type
_entity.pdbx_description
1 polymer ?
#
loop_
_entity_poly.entity_id
_entity_poly.type
_entity_poly.pdbx_seq_one_letter_code
_entity_poly.pdbx_strand_id
1 'polypeptide(L)'
;MFVNHAHLMPDWMNPAGTLAELLRLMEKCKLESAVCFAPFTYQVTRRFYNPNKWLAKTIRTESSLIGFGTLNPNKPPEAQVKMIVDLGFPGIKLHPAAQQFDMVGQWAMKTYEQMERYDLIADFHVAVHWHRLADYNPLHLDEIAHYFPDLKMVFEHVGGWHFFRQVLAVIANNQGRGNHLYAGIATVLDRENAPHWYLGPEGLEECRWQIGDDLLIYGLDFPYNNVERVKKDLAIIERLKWPTSAINGLLGGNLKTLLGLVGDKPKAKPESTPEA
;
A
#
# COMPACT_ATOMS: atom_id res chain seq x y z
N MET A 1 -15.16 -2.23 8.03
CA MET A 1 -13.70 -2.32 7.80
C MET A 1 -13.34 -1.55 6.54
N PHE A 2 -12.21 -0.87 6.53
CA PHE A 2 -11.71 -0.14 5.37
C PHE A 2 -10.32 -0.70 5.00
N VAL A 3 -10.17 -1.27 3.84
CA VAL A 3 -9.01 -2.09 3.47
C VAL A 3 -8.21 -1.47 2.32
N ASN A 4 -6.92 -1.74 2.29
CA ASN A 4 -6.04 -1.37 1.18
C ASN A 4 -5.95 -2.50 0.14
N HIS A 5 -5.24 -2.26 -0.95
CA HIS A 5 -4.63 -3.22 -1.85
C HIS A 5 -5.62 -4.09 -2.65
N ALA A 6 -6.44 -3.44 -3.49
CA ALA A 6 -7.26 -4.16 -4.46
C ALA A 6 -6.87 -3.78 -5.90
N HIS A 7 -6.31 -4.73 -6.66
CA HIS A 7 -6.01 -4.51 -8.08
C HIS A 7 -7.28 -4.72 -8.92
N LEU A 8 -7.90 -3.63 -9.37
CA LEU A 8 -8.99 -3.73 -10.33
C LEU A 8 -8.47 -3.92 -11.74
N MET A 9 -9.08 -4.83 -12.47
CA MET A 9 -8.72 -5.15 -13.85
C MET A 9 -9.97 -5.24 -14.72
N PRO A 10 -9.91 -4.81 -15.99
CA PRO A 10 -11.02 -5.05 -16.91
C PRO A 10 -11.15 -6.55 -17.20
N ASP A 11 -12.38 -7.00 -17.48
CA ASP A 11 -12.72 -8.40 -17.72
C ASP A 11 -11.81 -9.08 -18.76
N TRP A 12 -11.51 -8.38 -19.85
CA TRP A 12 -10.64 -8.89 -20.92
C TRP A 12 -9.18 -9.10 -20.49
N MET A 13 -8.75 -8.50 -19.35
CA MET A 13 -7.40 -8.66 -18.80
C MET A 13 -7.39 -9.75 -17.73
N ASN A 14 -8.34 -9.70 -16.80
CA ASN A 14 -8.52 -10.70 -15.76
C ASN A 14 -9.98 -10.70 -15.26
N PRO A 15 -10.79 -11.70 -15.63
CA PRO A 15 -12.19 -11.81 -15.19
C PRO A 15 -12.35 -11.82 -13.68
N ALA A 16 -11.39 -12.38 -12.93
CA ALA A 16 -11.43 -12.40 -11.46
C ALA A 16 -11.14 -11.04 -10.81
N GLY A 17 -10.56 -10.09 -11.56
CA GLY A 17 -10.17 -8.76 -11.07
C GLY A 17 -11.21 -7.67 -11.34
N THR A 18 -12.43 -8.00 -11.72
CA THR A 18 -13.46 -7.02 -12.07
C THR A 18 -14.06 -6.32 -10.86
N LEU A 19 -14.67 -5.14 -11.09
CA LEU A 19 -15.41 -4.42 -10.05
C LEU A 19 -16.49 -5.29 -9.40
N ALA A 20 -17.25 -6.05 -10.21
CA ALA A 20 -18.31 -6.92 -9.68
C ALA A 20 -17.76 -7.99 -8.73
N GLU A 21 -16.60 -8.57 -9.04
CA GLU A 21 -15.96 -9.56 -8.18
C GLU A 21 -15.43 -8.92 -6.87
N LEU A 22 -14.87 -7.71 -6.93
CA LEU A 22 -14.46 -6.99 -5.73
C LEU A 22 -15.65 -6.68 -4.82
N LEU A 23 -16.74 -6.13 -5.37
CA LEU A 23 -17.94 -5.80 -4.60
C LEU A 23 -18.54 -7.08 -3.95
N ARG A 24 -18.54 -8.20 -4.67
CA ARG A 24 -18.97 -9.49 -4.11
C ARG A 24 -18.06 -9.98 -2.98
N LEU A 25 -16.75 -9.80 -3.09
CA LEU A 25 -15.79 -10.11 -2.02
C LEU A 25 -16.07 -9.21 -0.80
N MET A 26 -16.21 -7.91 -1.03
CA MET A 26 -16.48 -6.92 0.03
C MET A 26 -17.75 -7.26 0.79
N GLU A 27 -18.85 -7.59 0.10
CA GLU A 27 -20.11 -8.01 0.73
C GLU A 27 -19.91 -9.26 1.60
N LYS A 28 -19.28 -10.32 1.05
CA LYS A 28 -19.06 -11.59 1.76
C LYS A 28 -18.13 -11.49 2.95
N CYS A 29 -17.22 -10.52 2.96
CA CYS A 29 -16.27 -10.25 4.04
C CYS A 29 -16.70 -9.06 4.93
N LYS A 30 -17.87 -8.44 4.69
CA LYS A 30 -18.39 -7.29 5.42
C LYS A 30 -17.42 -6.09 5.43
N LEU A 31 -16.80 -5.83 4.28
CA LEU A 31 -15.92 -4.68 4.08
C LEU A 31 -16.75 -3.46 3.65
N GLU A 32 -16.48 -2.30 4.23
CA GLU A 32 -17.21 -1.06 3.95
C GLU A 32 -16.60 -0.27 2.80
N SER A 33 -15.27 -0.26 2.74
CA SER A 33 -14.54 0.53 1.75
C SER A 33 -13.22 -0.15 1.37
N ALA A 34 -12.72 0.15 0.17
CA ALA A 34 -11.44 -0.36 -0.31
C ALA A 34 -10.67 0.69 -1.14
N VAL A 35 -9.34 0.65 -1.04
CA VAL A 35 -8.45 1.32 -1.99
C VAL A 35 -8.20 0.40 -3.18
N CYS A 36 -8.42 0.93 -4.38
CA CYS A 36 -8.32 0.19 -5.63
C CYS A 36 -7.18 0.72 -6.49
N PHE A 37 -6.33 -0.16 -6.99
CA PHE A 37 -5.22 0.18 -7.88
C PHE A 37 -5.61 0.02 -9.36
N ALA A 38 -5.21 0.99 -10.18
CA ALA A 38 -5.30 0.84 -11.62
C ALA A 38 -4.32 -0.26 -12.12
N PRO A 39 -4.60 -0.94 -13.23
CA PRO A 39 -3.64 -1.85 -13.85
C PRO A 39 -2.32 -1.15 -14.17
N PHE A 40 -1.21 -1.83 -13.99
CA PHE A 40 0.08 -1.31 -14.42
C PHE A 40 0.16 -1.21 -15.95
N THR A 41 0.88 -0.20 -16.44
CA THR A 41 0.98 0.04 -17.87
C THR A 41 1.62 -1.11 -18.65
N TYR A 42 2.53 -1.87 -18.02
CA TYR A 42 3.14 -3.06 -18.66
C TYR A 42 2.15 -4.23 -18.82
N GLN A 43 1.07 -4.26 -18.03
CA GLN A 43 0.01 -5.27 -18.16
C GLN A 43 -0.97 -4.95 -19.29
N VAL A 44 -0.98 -3.71 -19.77
CA VAL A 44 -1.95 -3.24 -20.76
C VAL A 44 -1.48 -3.57 -22.18
N THR A 45 -2.15 -4.51 -22.85
CA THR A 45 -1.84 -4.92 -24.22
C THR A 45 -2.58 -4.11 -25.28
N ARG A 46 -3.65 -3.39 -24.90
CA ARG A 46 -4.46 -2.60 -25.84
C ARG A 46 -3.86 -1.22 -26.09
N ARG A 47 -3.61 -0.89 -27.34
CA ARG A 47 -3.14 0.43 -27.76
C ARG A 47 -4.14 1.53 -27.36
N PHE A 48 -3.65 2.68 -26.92
CA PHE A 48 -4.45 3.84 -26.47
C PHE A 48 -5.26 3.65 -25.17
N TYR A 49 -5.09 2.54 -24.48
CA TYR A 49 -5.74 2.31 -23.20
C TYR A 49 -5.01 3.08 -22.09
N ASN A 50 -5.75 3.88 -21.32
CA ASN A 50 -5.22 4.56 -20.14
C ASN A 50 -5.82 3.92 -18.87
N PRO A 51 -5.02 3.19 -18.08
CA PRO A 51 -5.53 2.46 -16.93
C PRO A 51 -6.09 3.37 -15.83
N ASN A 52 -5.51 4.57 -15.62
CA ASN A 52 -5.98 5.50 -14.59
C ASN A 52 -7.36 6.08 -14.96
N LYS A 53 -7.55 6.52 -16.21
CA LYS A 53 -8.86 6.99 -16.68
C LYS A 53 -9.91 5.88 -16.68
N TRP A 54 -9.51 4.65 -16.99
CA TRP A 54 -10.39 3.49 -16.89
C TRP A 54 -10.82 3.25 -15.43
N LEU A 55 -9.89 3.22 -14.49
CA LEU A 55 -10.23 3.03 -13.08
C LEU A 55 -11.19 4.13 -12.59
N ALA A 56 -10.87 5.41 -12.85
CA ALA A 56 -11.71 6.53 -12.45
C ALA A 56 -13.15 6.40 -12.98
N LYS A 57 -13.31 5.97 -14.24
CA LYS A 57 -14.61 5.70 -14.84
C LYS A 57 -15.32 4.52 -14.17
N THR A 58 -14.57 3.45 -13.88
CA THR A 58 -15.10 2.20 -13.33
C THR A 58 -15.66 2.37 -11.92
N ILE A 59 -14.94 3.10 -11.06
CA ILE A 59 -15.35 3.29 -9.66
C ILE A 59 -16.21 4.55 -9.43
N ARG A 60 -16.53 5.31 -10.45
CA ARG A 60 -17.20 6.62 -10.34
C ARG A 60 -18.48 6.62 -9.52
N THR A 61 -19.26 5.55 -9.56
CA THR A 61 -20.55 5.40 -8.87
C THR A 61 -20.43 4.70 -7.51
N GLU A 62 -19.23 4.24 -7.18
CA GLU A 62 -18.96 3.46 -5.97
C GLU A 62 -18.26 4.35 -4.92
N SER A 63 -19.04 5.03 -4.09
CA SER A 63 -18.51 5.92 -3.05
C SER A 63 -17.68 5.21 -1.96
N SER A 64 -17.78 3.88 -1.89
CA SER A 64 -17.00 3.02 -1.01
C SER A 64 -15.58 2.73 -1.53
N LEU A 65 -15.27 3.14 -2.78
CA LEU A 65 -13.99 2.84 -3.41
C LEU A 65 -13.16 4.11 -3.64
N ILE A 66 -11.87 4.02 -3.32
CA ILE A 66 -10.89 5.09 -3.57
C ILE A 66 -9.85 4.57 -4.57
N GLY A 67 -9.62 5.31 -5.66
CA GLY A 67 -8.66 4.92 -6.69
C GLY A 67 -7.25 5.40 -6.38
N PHE A 68 -6.25 4.55 -6.58
CA PHE A 68 -4.85 4.92 -6.72
C PHE A 68 -4.40 4.69 -8.16
N GLY A 69 -3.63 5.62 -8.69
CA GLY A 69 -3.11 5.52 -10.03
C GLY A 69 -1.87 4.63 -10.16
N THR A 70 -1.44 4.43 -11.40
CA THR A 70 -0.17 3.79 -11.74
C THR A 70 0.58 4.63 -12.78
N LEU A 71 1.89 4.50 -12.85
CA LEU A 71 2.75 5.28 -13.75
C LEU A 71 3.43 4.40 -14.80
N ASN A 72 3.81 5.02 -15.91
CA ASN A 72 4.67 4.43 -16.93
C ASN A 72 6.09 5.01 -16.80
N PRO A 73 7.09 4.22 -16.36
CA PRO A 73 8.46 4.71 -16.18
C PRO A 73 9.14 5.19 -17.47
N ASN A 74 8.61 4.80 -18.64
CA ASN A 74 9.11 5.23 -19.94
C ASN A 74 8.58 6.61 -20.39
N LYS A 75 7.87 7.33 -19.50
CA LYS A 75 7.32 8.67 -19.78
C LYS A 75 7.69 9.63 -18.65
N PRO A 76 7.83 10.94 -18.94
CA PRO A 76 8.03 11.93 -17.89
C PRO A 76 6.96 11.82 -16.78
N PRO A 77 7.34 11.92 -15.50
CA PRO A 77 6.39 11.70 -14.40
C PRO A 77 5.41 12.86 -14.19
N GLU A 78 5.81 14.09 -14.46
CA GLU A 78 5.07 15.30 -14.08
C GLU A 78 3.64 15.32 -14.62
N ALA A 79 3.50 15.08 -15.93
CA ALA A 79 2.19 15.04 -16.57
C ALA A 79 1.32 13.84 -16.14
N GLN A 80 1.96 12.73 -15.78
CA GLN A 80 1.27 11.54 -15.29
C GLN A 80 0.76 11.75 -13.86
N VAL A 81 1.60 12.27 -12.97
CA VAL A 81 1.21 12.60 -11.59
C VAL A 81 0.10 13.64 -11.59
N LYS A 82 0.25 14.72 -12.39
CA LYS A 82 -0.80 15.73 -12.55
C LYS A 82 -2.14 15.12 -13.00
N MET A 83 -2.12 14.21 -13.96
CA MET A 83 -3.34 13.52 -14.42
C MET A 83 -3.98 12.71 -13.27
N ILE A 84 -3.19 12.03 -12.43
CA ILE A 84 -3.70 11.26 -11.29
C ILE A 84 -4.36 12.19 -10.28
N VAL A 85 -3.76 13.34 -9.98
CA VAL A 85 -4.35 14.40 -9.16
C VAL A 85 -5.67 14.89 -9.75
N ASP A 86 -5.71 15.18 -11.06
CA ASP A 86 -6.92 15.66 -11.75
C ASP A 86 -8.05 14.62 -11.79
N LEU A 87 -7.74 13.33 -11.65
CA LEU A 87 -8.71 12.26 -11.48
C LEU A 87 -9.22 12.13 -10.03
N GLY A 88 -8.69 12.91 -9.08
CA GLY A 88 -9.06 12.87 -7.68
C GLY A 88 -8.47 11.68 -6.92
N PHE A 89 -7.40 11.07 -7.41
CA PHE A 89 -6.75 9.94 -6.75
C PHE A 89 -5.74 10.44 -5.71
N PRO A 90 -5.83 10.01 -4.44
CA PRO A 90 -4.94 10.44 -3.38
C PRO A 90 -3.61 9.68 -3.31
N GLY A 91 -3.37 8.72 -4.23
CA GLY A 91 -2.15 7.92 -4.19
C GLY A 91 -1.80 7.23 -5.50
N ILE A 92 -0.62 6.65 -5.51
CA ILE A 92 -0.02 5.95 -6.65
C ILE A 92 0.54 4.62 -6.17
N LYS A 93 0.16 3.53 -6.84
CA LYS A 93 0.76 2.20 -6.66
C LYS A 93 2.02 2.08 -7.48
N LEU A 94 3.10 1.67 -6.83
CA LEU A 94 4.43 1.48 -7.40
C LEU A 94 4.90 0.03 -7.18
N HIS A 95 5.46 -0.57 -8.23
CA HIS A 95 6.11 -1.88 -8.16
C HIS A 95 7.45 -1.80 -8.91
N PRO A 96 8.52 -1.27 -8.26
CA PRO A 96 9.77 -0.94 -8.93
C PRO A 96 10.32 -2.08 -9.79
N ALA A 97 10.41 -3.28 -9.24
CA ALA A 97 10.93 -4.44 -9.94
C ALA A 97 10.09 -4.84 -11.17
N ALA A 98 8.76 -4.88 -11.06
CA ALA A 98 7.87 -5.23 -12.18
C ALA A 98 7.75 -4.12 -13.22
N GLN A 99 7.77 -2.86 -12.79
CA GLN A 99 7.74 -1.69 -13.67
C GLN A 99 9.13 -1.35 -14.25
N GLN A 100 10.19 -2.04 -13.78
CA GLN A 100 11.57 -1.91 -14.26
C GLN A 100 12.13 -0.50 -14.16
N PHE A 101 11.98 0.13 -13.00
CA PHE A 101 12.64 1.40 -12.70
C PHE A 101 13.51 1.31 -11.45
N ASP A 102 14.61 2.06 -11.45
CA ASP A 102 15.46 2.22 -10.29
C ASP A 102 14.78 3.13 -9.25
N MET A 103 14.59 2.61 -8.02
CA MET A 103 13.91 3.33 -6.93
C MET A 103 14.57 4.64 -6.54
N VAL A 104 15.88 4.77 -6.74
CA VAL A 104 16.63 6.00 -6.45
C VAL A 104 17.17 6.67 -7.72
N GLY A 105 16.72 6.21 -8.89
CA GLY A 105 17.05 6.79 -10.18
C GLY A 105 16.35 8.13 -10.44
N GLN A 106 16.86 8.89 -11.40
CA GLN A 106 16.41 10.24 -11.69
C GLN A 106 14.90 10.34 -11.95
N TRP A 107 14.31 9.36 -12.68
CA TRP A 107 12.88 9.33 -12.95
C TRP A 107 12.07 9.17 -11.67
N ALA A 108 12.49 8.25 -10.81
CA ALA A 108 11.83 7.94 -9.55
C ALA A 108 11.91 9.13 -8.57
N MET A 109 13.09 9.74 -8.41
CA MET A 109 13.27 10.90 -7.54
C MET A 109 12.39 12.09 -7.98
N LYS A 110 12.27 12.37 -9.28
CA LYS A 110 11.33 13.37 -9.81
C LYS A 110 9.87 12.99 -9.57
N THR A 111 9.56 11.69 -9.61
CA THR A 111 8.22 11.19 -9.30
C THR A 111 7.84 11.48 -7.85
N TYR A 112 8.74 11.15 -6.90
CA TYR A 112 8.50 11.37 -5.47
C TYR A 112 8.39 12.85 -5.13
N GLU A 113 9.23 13.71 -5.73
CA GLU A 113 9.10 15.17 -5.60
C GLU A 113 7.70 15.68 -6.00
N GLN A 114 7.16 15.18 -7.13
CA GLN A 114 5.80 15.54 -7.54
C GLN A 114 4.74 14.94 -6.60
N MET A 115 4.93 13.69 -6.13
CA MET A 115 3.99 13.06 -5.21
C MET A 115 3.94 13.79 -3.87
N GLU A 116 5.09 14.14 -3.30
CA GLU A 116 5.18 14.93 -2.07
C GLU A 116 4.52 16.31 -2.24
N ARG A 117 4.83 17.03 -3.33
CA ARG A 117 4.25 18.33 -3.67
C ARG A 117 2.72 18.32 -3.73
N TYR A 118 2.12 17.23 -4.21
CA TYR A 118 0.67 17.08 -4.33
C TYR A 118 0.04 16.30 -3.17
N ASP A 119 0.79 16.05 -2.10
CA ASP A 119 0.35 15.29 -0.92
C ASP A 119 -0.19 13.90 -1.25
N LEU A 120 0.40 13.22 -2.24
CA LEU A 120 0.00 11.88 -2.66
C LEU A 120 0.68 10.81 -1.82
N ILE A 121 -0.01 9.67 -1.67
CA ILE A 121 0.51 8.48 -1.02
C ILE A 121 1.25 7.61 -2.04
N ALA A 122 2.49 7.22 -1.73
CA ALA A 122 3.27 6.24 -2.48
C ALA A 122 3.06 4.84 -1.90
N ASP A 123 2.33 3.98 -2.59
CA ASP A 123 2.07 2.61 -2.17
C ASP A 123 3.02 1.66 -2.91
N PHE A 124 4.06 1.19 -2.21
CA PHE A 124 5.13 0.36 -2.78
C PHE A 124 4.88 -1.13 -2.58
N HIS A 125 5.05 -1.91 -3.63
CA HIS A 125 5.27 -3.35 -3.49
C HIS A 125 6.73 -3.59 -3.08
N VAL A 126 6.97 -4.21 -1.93
CA VAL A 126 8.32 -4.38 -1.37
C VAL A 126 8.70 -5.83 -1.04
N ALA A 127 7.86 -6.80 -1.37
CA ALA A 127 8.15 -8.23 -1.18
C ALA A 127 8.72 -8.87 -2.45
N VAL A 128 9.47 -9.96 -2.30
CA VAL A 128 10.04 -10.71 -3.42
C VAL A 128 8.94 -11.28 -4.33
N HIS A 129 9.00 -10.99 -5.63
CA HIS A 129 8.00 -11.41 -6.61
C HIS A 129 8.62 -11.69 -8.00
N TRP A 130 9.48 -12.71 -8.09
CA TRP A 130 10.03 -13.28 -9.34
C TRP A 130 10.84 -12.31 -10.23
N HIS A 131 11.30 -11.17 -9.70
CA HIS A 131 12.20 -10.24 -10.37
C HIS A 131 13.60 -10.28 -9.75
N ARG A 132 14.53 -9.51 -10.27
CA ARG A 132 15.90 -9.41 -9.76
C ARG A 132 15.88 -8.88 -8.32
N LEU A 133 16.55 -9.57 -7.38
CA LEU A 133 16.51 -9.24 -5.96
C LEU A 133 17.00 -7.82 -5.64
N ALA A 134 17.98 -7.31 -6.40
CA ALA A 134 18.47 -5.94 -6.22
C ALA A 134 17.38 -4.86 -6.42
N ASP A 135 16.34 -5.18 -7.22
CA ASP A 135 15.24 -4.26 -7.50
C ASP A 135 14.21 -4.16 -6.34
N TYR A 136 14.42 -4.97 -5.28
CA TYR A 136 13.62 -4.95 -4.05
C TYR A 136 14.40 -4.41 -2.83
N ASN A 137 15.60 -3.85 -3.02
CA ASN A 137 16.44 -3.42 -1.92
C ASN A 137 15.71 -2.43 -1.00
N PRO A 138 15.31 -2.82 0.24
CA PRO A 138 14.54 -1.95 1.11
C PRO A 138 15.31 -0.73 1.63
N LEU A 139 16.65 -0.73 1.55
CA LEU A 139 17.45 0.44 1.94
C LEU A 139 17.22 1.64 1.00
N HIS A 140 16.77 1.41 -0.25
CA HIS A 140 16.36 2.50 -1.13
C HIS A 140 15.12 3.24 -0.59
N LEU A 141 14.27 2.56 0.21
CA LEU A 141 13.11 3.20 0.87
C LEU A 141 13.56 4.17 1.98
N ASP A 142 14.68 3.87 2.67
CA ASP A 142 15.28 4.79 3.65
C ASP A 142 15.84 6.04 2.95
N GLU A 143 16.51 5.88 1.80
CA GLU A 143 16.95 7.01 0.97
C GLU A 143 15.78 7.88 0.52
N ILE A 144 14.66 7.26 0.06
CA ILE A 144 13.46 8.00 -0.34
C ILE A 144 12.90 8.79 0.85
N ALA A 145 12.76 8.15 2.01
CA ALA A 145 12.27 8.80 3.23
C ALA A 145 13.19 9.93 3.72
N HIS A 146 14.50 9.81 3.46
CA HIS A 146 15.47 10.86 3.79
C HIS A 146 15.32 12.11 2.91
N TYR A 147 15.15 11.93 1.60
CA TYR A 147 15.05 13.05 0.65
C TYR A 147 13.64 13.65 0.59
N PHE A 148 12.60 12.87 0.92
CA PHE A 148 11.19 13.29 0.87
C PHE A 148 10.51 13.02 2.22
N PRO A 149 10.81 13.85 3.24
CA PRO A 149 10.36 13.61 4.62
C PRO A 149 8.84 13.72 4.79
N ASP A 150 8.16 14.48 3.93
CA ASP A 150 6.70 14.64 3.98
C ASP A 150 5.95 13.65 3.08
N LEU A 151 6.66 12.82 2.29
CA LEU A 151 6.04 11.82 1.45
C LEU A 151 5.43 10.71 2.29
N LYS A 152 4.12 10.51 2.14
CA LYS A 152 3.39 9.39 2.75
C LYS A 152 3.68 8.10 1.99
N MET A 153 4.13 7.04 2.68
CA MET A 153 4.48 5.78 2.04
C MET A 153 3.83 4.58 2.73
N VAL A 154 3.35 3.62 1.92
CA VAL A 154 2.89 2.31 2.39
C VAL A 154 3.81 1.25 1.79
N PHE A 155 4.34 0.36 2.62
CA PHE A 155 5.22 -0.73 2.22
C PHE A 155 4.45 -2.04 2.26
N GLU A 156 3.88 -2.41 1.11
CA GLU A 156 3.02 -3.58 0.98
C GLU A 156 3.75 -4.89 1.17
N HIS A 157 3.05 -5.82 1.81
CA HIS A 157 3.59 -7.10 2.27
C HIS A 157 4.71 -6.95 3.29
N VAL A 158 4.99 -5.74 3.77
CA VAL A 158 6.02 -5.35 4.75
C VAL A 158 7.36 -6.08 4.57
N GLY A 159 7.79 -6.23 3.29
CA GLY A 159 9.01 -6.93 2.90
C GLY A 159 8.87 -8.44 2.72
N GLY A 160 7.76 -9.05 3.15
CA GLY A 160 7.58 -10.50 3.16
C GLY A 160 8.66 -11.21 3.96
N TRP A 161 8.76 -12.54 3.89
CA TRP A 161 9.73 -13.32 4.64
C TRP A 161 11.19 -12.85 4.48
N HIS A 162 11.56 -12.38 3.27
CA HIS A 162 12.97 -12.14 2.94
C HIS A 162 13.50 -10.76 3.36
N PHE A 163 12.66 -9.72 3.38
CA PHE A 163 13.06 -8.34 3.65
C PHE A 163 12.31 -7.72 4.85
N PHE A 164 11.57 -8.51 5.59
CA PHE A 164 10.73 -8.07 6.69
C PHE A 164 11.44 -7.14 7.68
N ARG A 165 12.55 -7.60 8.24
CA ARG A 165 13.28 -6.85 9.28
C ARG A 165 13.93 -5.58 8.73
N GLN A 166 14.37 -5.61 7.46
CA GLN A 166 14.92 -4.41 6.82
C GLN A 166 13.84 -3.36 6.60
N VAL A 167 12.64 -3.76 6.18
CA VAL A 167 11.51 -2.83 6.03
C VAL A 167 11.08 -2.27 7.38
N LEU A 168 11.00 -3.08 8.43
CA LEU A 168 10.73 -2.60 9.80
C LEU A 168 11.81 -1.61 10.26
N ALA A 169 13.09 -1.90 9.98
CA ALA A 169 14.17 -0.99 10.33
C ALA A 169 14.04 0.37 9.63
N VAL A 170 13.64 0.39 8.35
CA VAL A 170 13.36 1.63 7.63
C VAL A 170 12.24 2.42 8.29
N ILE A 171 11.12 1.77 8.63
CA ILE A 171 10.00 2.45 9.28
C ILE A 171 10.42 2.98 10.66
N ALA A 172 11.02 2.14 11.50
CA ALA A 172 11.43 2.49 12.86
C ALA A 172 12.47 3.64 12.86
N ASN A 173 13.47 3.59 11.96
CA ASN A 173 14.50 4.63 11.84
C ASN A 173 13.91 6.00 11.49
N ASN A 174 12.84 6.04 10.71
CA ASN A 174 12.25 7.27 10.21
C ASN A 174 11.09 7.81 11.08
N GLN A 175 10.55 7.03 12.03
CA GLN A 175 9.52 7.52 12.95
C GLN A 175 9.98 8.75 13.74
N GLY A 176 11.22 8.77 14.23
CA GLY A 176 11.80 9.89 14.97
C GLY A 176 11.98 11.17 14.14
N ARG A 177 11.91 11.06 12.82
CA ARG A 177 12.00 12.20 11.88
C ARG A 177 10.64 12.77 11.50
N GLY A 178 9.55 12.15 11.95
CA GLY A 178 8.19 12.56 11.62
C GLY A 178 7.67 12.06 10.28
N ASN A 179 8.40 11.16 9.61
CA ASN A 179 7.96 10.57 8.34
C ASN A 179 6.67 9.74 8.50
N HIS A 180 5.87 9.68 7.44
CA HIS A 180 4.59 8.98 7.38
C HIS A 180 4.75 7.63 6.66
N LEU A 181 5.40 6.65 7.31
CA LEU A 181 5.68 5.32 6.76
C LEU A 181 4.78 4.27 7.41
N TYR A 182 4.10 3.48 6.59
CA TYR A 182 3.14 2.48 7.02
C TYR A 182 3.52 1.09 6.51
N ALA A 183 3.25 0.06 7.31
CA ALA A 183 3.40 -1.34 6.94
C ALA A 183 2.07 -1.88 6.37
N GLY A 184 2.05 -2.23 5.10
CA GLY A 184 0.92 -2.89 4.43
C GLY A 184 0.90 -4.38 4.73
N ILE A 185 -0.16 -4.84 5.39
CA ILE A 185 -0.34 -6.23 5.80
C ILE A 185 -1.29 -6.91 4.79
N ALA A 186 -0.76 -7.24 3.63
CA ALA A 186 -1.47 -7.99 2.61
C ALA A 186 -0.74 -9.29 2.31
N THR A 187 -1.46 -10.42 2.26
CA THR A 187 -0.95 -11.76 1.88
C THR A 187 0.19 -12.30 2.78
N VAL A 188 0.36 -11.79 3.98
CA VAL A 188 1.43 -12.22 4.90
C VAL A 188 0.99 -13.26 5.93
N LEU A 189 -0.29 -13.66 5.92
CA LEU A 189 -0.86 -14.62 6.87
C LEU A 189 -1.15 -16.00 6.26
N ASP A 190 -0.98 -16.18 4.95
CA ASP A 190 -1.24 -17.45 4.25
C ASP A 190 0.07 -18.21 3.97
N ARG A 191 0.42 -19.12 4.88
CA ARG A 191 1.64 -19.93 4.76
C ARG A 191 1.62 -20.88 3.56
N GLU A 192 0.46 -21.41 3.21
CA GLU A 192 0.32 -22.44 2.18
C GLU A 192 0.45 -21.86 0.77
N ASN A 193 -0.20 -20.71 0.53
CA ASN A 193 -0.27 -20.14 -0.81
C ASN A 193 0.72 -19.00 -1.06
N ALA A 194 1.25 -18.38 0.00
CA ALA A 194 2.21 -17.30 -0.07
C ALA A 194 3.44 -17.52 0.84
N PRO A 195 4.15 -18.66 0.72
CA PRO A 195 5.24 -19.02 1.64
C PRO A 195 6.39 -18.00 1.63
N HIS A 196 6.65 -17.34 0.49
CA HIS A 196 7.69 -16.31 0.37
C HIS A 196 7.33 -14.98 1.06
N TRP A 197 6.06 -14.77 1.41
CA TRP A 197 5.59 -13.57 2.07
C TRP A 197 5.08 -13.83 3.48
N TYR A 198 4.96 -15.10 3.87
CA TYR A 198 4.39 -15.50 5.14
C TYR A 198 5.18 -14.98 6.34
N LEU A 199 4.53 -14.23 7.19
CA LEU A 199 5.03 -13.73 8.47
C LEU A 199 4.25 -14.33 9.66
N GLY A 200 3.00 -14.65 9.45
CA GLY A 200 2.11 -15.20 10.47
C GLY A 200 1.72 -14.19 11.56
N PRO A 201 0.99 -14.66 12.58
CA PRO A 201 0.63 -13.84 13.73
C PRO A 201 1.85 -13.29 14.47
N GLU A 202 2.94 -14.07 14.56
CA GLU A 202 4.20 -13.68 15.19
C GLU A 202 4.84 -12.48 14.48
N GLY A 203 4.77 -12.43 13.16
CA GLY A 203 5.25 -11.28 12.39
C GLY A 203 4.41 -10.03 12.64
N LEU A 204 3.11 -10.16 12.85
CA LEU A 204 2.26 -9.03 13.23
C LEU A 204 2.60 -8.50 14.63
N GLU A 205 2.89 -9.41 15.60
CA GLU A 205 3.36 -9.03 16.92
C GLU A 205 4.72 -8.30 16.84
N GLU A 206 5.64 -8.78 15.99
CA GLU A 206 6.93 -8.11 15.77
C GLU A 206 6.75 -6.72 15.15
N CYS A 207 5.86 -6.58 14.15
CA CYS A 207 5.50 -5.26 13.60
C CYS A 207 5.01 -4.32 14.70
N ARG A 208 4.02 -4.74 15.46
CA ARG A 208 3.42 -3.94 16.52
C ARG A 208 4.45 -3.52 17.57
N TRP A 209 5.34 -4.44 17.97
CA TRP A 209 6.39 -4.16 18.94
C TRP A 209 7.41 -3.14 18.41
N GLN A 210 7.82 -3.24 17.14
CA GLN A 210 8.87 -2.40 16.54
C GLN A 210 8.38 -1.01 16.14
N ILE A 211 7.19 -0.92 15.57
CA ILE A 211 6.71 0.31 14.92
C ILE A 211 5.38 0.83 15.48
N GLY A 212 4.79 0.12 16.45
CA GLY A 212 3.49 0.48 17.02
C GLY A 212 2.31 -0.03 16.19
N ASP A 213 1.09 0.15 16.74
CA ASP A 213 -0.15 -0.32 16.11
C ASP A 213 -0.81 0.73 15.19
N ASP A 214 -0.37 1.99 15.25
CA ASP A 214 -0.90 3.09 14.43
C ASP A 214 -0.39 3.10 12.97
N LEU A 215 0.65 2.32 12.66
CA LEU A 215 1.28 2.28 11.34
C LEU A 215 0.96 1.02 10.52
N LEU A 216 0.08 0.14 11.01
CA LEU A 216 -0.28 -1.10 10.34
C LEU A 216 -1.56 -0.93 9.53
N ILE A 217 -1.57 -1.34 8.26
CA ILE A 217 -2.71 -1.24 7.35
C ILE A 217 -2.99 -2.61 6.74
N TYR A 218 -4.20 -3.16 6.97
CA TYR A 218 -4.62 -4.39 6.34
C TYR A 218 -4.99 -4.18 4.87
N GLY A 219 -4.51 -5.09 4.00
CA GLY A 219 -4.77 -5.09 2.57
C GLY A 219 -5.29 -6.43 2.06
N LEU A 220 -6.08 -6.39 0.97
CA LEU A 220 -6.71 -7.57 0.38
C LEU A 220 -5.77 -8.34 -0.54
N ASP A 221 -4.95 -7.64 -1.31
CA ASP A 221 -4.26 -8.17 -2.49
C ASP A 221 -5.23 -8.86 -3.47
N PHE A 222 -6.42 -8.26 -3.64
CA PHE A 222 -7.40 -8.70 -4.63
C PHE A 222 -6.83 -8.46 -6.05
N PRO A 223 -7.03 -9.37 -7.02
CA PRO A 223 -7.83 -10.59 -7.00
C PRO A 223 -7.06 -11.86 -6.60
N TYR A 224 -5.83 -11.74 -6.13
CA TYR A 224 -4.98 -12.89 -5.81
C TYR A 224 -5.43 -13.61 -4.54
N ASN A 225 -6.11 -12.90 -3.63
CA ASN A 225 -6.79 -13.48 -2.47
C ASN A 225 -8.30 -13.53 -2.69
N ASN A 226 -8.87 -14.71 -2.50
CA ASN A 226 -10.31 -14.95 -2.57
C ASN A 226 -10.99 -14.73 -1.20
N VAL A 227 -12.33 -14.85 -1.17
CA VAL A 227 -13.14 -14.69 0.04
C VAL A 227 -12.69 -15.59 1.20
N GLU A 228 -12.29 -16.83 0.92
CA GLU A 228 -11.88 -17.77 1.96
C GLU A 228 -10.57 -17.35 2.63
N ARG A 229 -9.59 -16.89 1.84
CA ARG A 229 -8.31 -16.38 2.36
C ARG A 229 -8.53 -15.11 3.18
N VAL A 230 -9.29 -14.15 2.68
CA VAL A 230 -9.60 -12.92 3.42
C VAL A 230 -10.29 -13.25 4.76
N LYS A 231 -11.25 -14.19 4.78
CA LYS A 231 -11.88 -14.62 6.03
C LYS A 231 -10.92 -15.33 6.99
N LYS A 232 -9.96 -16.11 6.47
CA LYS A 232 -8.90 -16.72 7.31
C LYS A 232 -8.02 -15.63 7.93
N ASP A 233 -7.58 -14.65 7.15
CA ASP A 233 -6.78 -13.52 7.65
C ASP A 233 -7.52 -12.76 8.75
N LEU A 234 -8.77 -12.40 8.52
CA LEU A 234 -9.60 -11.69 9.51
C LEU A 234 -9.77 -12.52 10.79
N ALA A 235 -9.99 -13.84 10.67
CA ALA A 235 -10.07 -14.72 11.84
C ALA A 235 -8.75 -14.85 12.61
N ILE A 236 -7.59 -14.74 11.95
CA ILE A 236 -6.29 -14.68 12.61
C ILE A 236 -6.15 -13.35 13.35
N ILE A 237 -6.46 -12.24 12.69
CA ILE A 237 -6.37 -10.88 13.26
C ILE A 237 -7.28 -10.74 14.49
N GLU A 238 -8.51 -11.24 14.43
CA GLU A 238 -9.46 -11.22 15.54
C GLU A 238 -8.99 -12.02 16.78
N ARG A 239 -8.11 -13.01 16.60
CA ARG A 239 -7.53 -13.83 17.68
C ARG A 239 -6.27 -13.23 18.29
N LEU A 240 -5.70 -12.17 17.71
CA LEU A 240 -4.57 -11.46 18.31
C LEU A 240 -5.01 -10.87 19.66
N LYS A 241 -4.14 -11.01 20.66
CA LYS A 241 -4.39 -10.47 22.02
C LYS A 241 -4.09 -8.97 22.09
N TRP A 242 -4.55 -8.23 21.07
CA TRP A 242 -4.34 -6.80 20.99
C TRP A 242 -5.53 -6.03 21.57
N PRO A 243 -5.31 -4.78 22.01
CA PRO A 243 -6.43 -3.88 22.34
C PRO A 243 -7.37 -3.72 21.14
N THR A 244 -8.65 -3.58 21.41
CA THR A 244 -9.66 -3.37 20.34
C THR A 244 -9.34 -2.17 19.47
N SER A 245 -8.75 -1.11 20.03
CA SER A 245 -8.30 0.07 19.28
C SER A 245 -7.24 -0.29 18.23
N ALA A 246 -6.27 -1.14 18.57
CA ALA A 246 -5.22 -1.60 17.66
C ALA A 246 -5.78 -2.45 16.52
N ILE A 247 -6.70 -3.40 16.83
CA ILE A 247 -7.39 -4.17 15.79
C ILE A 247 -8.20 -3.26 14.86
N ASN A 248 -8.95 -2.31 15.42
CA ASN A 248 -9.71 -1.34 14.62
C ASN A 248 -8.80 -0.42 13.79
N GLY A 249 -7.63 -0.06 14.33
CA GLY A 249 -6.59 0.67 13.61
C GLY A 249 -6.14 -0.10 12.37
N LEU A 250 -5.66 -1.34 12.56
CA LEU A 250 -5.22 -2.24 11.50
C LEU A 250 -6.32 -2.49 10.44
N LEU A 251 -7.58 -2.71 10.85
CA LEU A 251 -8.70 -3.01 9.98
C LEU A 251 -9.37 -1.76 9.35
N GLY A 252 -8.69 -0.60 9.40
CA GLY A 252 -9.10 0.56 8.61
C GLY A 252 -8.94 1.91 9.28
N GLY A 253 -8.80 2.01 10.60
CA GLY A 253 -8.59 3.29 11.30
C GLY A 253 -7.33 4.00 10.80
N ASN A 254 -6.22 3.27 10.71
CA ASN A 254 -4.93 3.80 10.26
C ASN A 254 -4.98 4.24 8.79
N LEU A 255 -5.63 3.45 7.93
CA LEU A 255 -5.83 3.83 6.53
C LEU A 255 -6.69 5.09 6.37
N LYS A 256 -7.75 5.22 7.18
CA LYS A 256 -8.57 6.46 7.21
C LYS A 256 -7.75 7.67 7.64
N THR A 257 -6.87 7.50 8.64
CA THR A 257 -5.95 8.57 9.08
C THR A 257 -4.98 8.95 7.98
N LEU A 258 -4.34 7.96 7.33
CA LEU A 258 -3.42 8.18 6.21
C LEU A 258 -4.09 8.95 5.05
N LEU A 259 -5.35 8.63 4.75
CA LEU A 259 -6.15 9.28 3.70
C LEU A 259 -6.77 10.63 4.12
N GLY A 260 -6.57 11.08 5.37
CA GLY A 260 -7.17 12.33 5.87
C GLY A 260 -8.69 12.27 6.03
N LEU A 261 -9.27 11.08 6.15
CA LEU A 261 -10.73 10.87 6.28
C LEU A 261 -11.23 10.97 7.74
N VAL A 262 -10.33 11.01 8.71
CA VAL A 262 -10.60 11.32 10.12
C VAL A 262 -9.73 12.49 10.51
N GLY A 263 -10.28 13.46 11.23
CA GLY A 263 -9.51 14.60 11.72
C GLY A 263 -8.30 14.14 12.52
N ASP A 264 -7.16 14.77 12.29
CA ASP A 264 -5.89 14.46 12.98
C ASP A 264 -6.11 14.42 14.49
N LYS A 265 -5.79 13.30 15.13
CA LYS A 265 -5.47 13.31 16.54
C LYS A 265 -4.21 14.18 16.70
N PRO A 266 -4.22 15.21 17.57
CA PRO A 266 -3.01 16.01 17.79
C PRO A 266 -1.87 15.05 18.16
N LYS A 267 -0.80 15.00 17.35
CA LYS A 267 0.43 14.29 17.67
C LYS A 267 0.89 14.77 19.03
N ALA A 268 1.01 13.88 20.02
CA ALA A 268 1.72 14.18 21.26
C ALA A 268 3.12 14.64 20.86
N LYS A 269 3.49 15.87 21.21
CA LYS A 269 4.86 16.36 21.01
C LYS A 269 5.79 15.37 21.71
N PRO A 270 6.87 14.89 21.08
CA PRO A 270 7.88 14.12 21.79
C PRO A 270 8.36 14.95 22.98
N GLU A 271 8.33 14.38 24.17
CA GLU A 271 8.97 14.98 25.33
C GLU A 271 10.44 15.22 24.97
N SER A 272 10.87 16.47 25.08
CA SER A 272 12.25 16.85 24.87
C SER A 272 13.14 16.05 25.84
N THR A 273 13.91 15.11 25.31
CA THR A 273 14.99 14.49 26.06
C THR A 273 15.94 15.59 26.50
N PRO A 274 16.30 15.69 27.80
CA PRO A 274 17.32 16.64 28.22
C PRO A 274 18.65 16.28 27.55
N GLU A 275 19.28 17.27 26.92
CA GLU A 275 20.63 17.17 26.43
C GLU A 275 21.55 16.74 27.58
N ALA A 276 22.28 15.62 27.37
CA ALA A 276 23.34 15.16 28.24
C ALA A 276 24.69 15.54 27.65
#